data_f893bde637e0350b781d12573cabc99b
#
_entry.id   f893bde637e0350b781d12573cabc99b
#
_cell.length_a   1.000
_cell.length_b   1.000
_cell.length_c   1.000
_cell.angle_alpha   90.00
_cell.angle_beta   90.00
_cell.angle_gamma   90.00
#
_symmetry.space_group_name_H-M   'P 1'
#
loop_
_entity.id
_entity.type
_entity.pdbx_description
1 polymer ?
#
loop_
_entity_poly.entity_id
_entity_poly.type
_entity_poly.pdbx_seq_one_letter_code
_entity_poly.pdbx_strand_id
1 'polypeptide(L)'
;MAVTGKNLALRMPDSLWLGTVDELADAGSVIDIAAECGELTATEQHFILACGDSLQVIPAGAAKAERITPKVDFPITAATRMNNGDLVVASEKSAEVAMVAPTGEVISRFTAAAPTDQLVHVESKSHGEQLVRTWREDTTIQNLDWRNERGGGTLRAGLGVGEIAVGDEGLVLATDARGEQLAVYTALDVIRLHQTVPAPAGPWAVAWDSERDVAWTASTKENLLTAFRISSGVPQQAGQLKTIPDAQSLVVADDGTVVLASATGHGIQVITDPELSNSELSEQPEENG
;
A
#
# COMPACT_ATOMS: atom_id res chain seq x y z
N MET A 1 -8.35 2.33 1.17
CA MET A 1 -8.89 1.65 -0.03
C MET A 1 -7.93 0.55 -0.42
N ALA A 2 -8.44 -0.59 -0.89
CA ALA A 2 -7.62 -1.72 -1.32
C ALA A 2 -8.24 -2.40 -2.54
N VAL A 3 -7.43 -2.99 -3.40
CA VAL A 3 -7.87 -3.69 -4.62
C VAL A 3 -7.18 -5.06 -4.72
N THR A 4 -7.90 -6.04 -5.24
CA THR A 4 -7.35 -7.33 -5.64
C THR A 4 -8.11 -7.85 -6.86
N GLY A 5 -7.41 -8.08 -7.96
CA GLY A 5 -8.02 -8.31 -9.25
C GLY A 5 -8.88 -7.12 -9.67
N LYS A 6 -10.16 -7.38 -9.91
CA LYS A 6 -11.18 -6.36 -10.18
C LYS A 6 -11.98 -5.94 -8.94
N ASN A 7 -11.76 -6.63 -7.82
CA ASN A 7 -12.50 -6.38 -6.60
C ASN A 7 -11.87 -5.21 -5.84
N LEU A 8 -12.71 -4.31 -5.37
CA LEU A 8 -12.36 -3.11 -4.63
C LEU A 8 -13.03 -3.12 -3.25
N ALA A 9 -12.28 -2.75 -2.23
CA ALA A 9 -12.79 -2.47 -0.90
C ALA A 9 -12.52 -1.00 -0.55
N LEU A 10 -13.56 -0.25 -0.19
CA LEU A 10 -13.47 1.14 0.19
C LEU A 10 -13.91 1.30 1.64
N ARG A 11 -12.97 1.65 2.50
CA ARG A 11 -13.25 1.95 3.90
C ARG A 11 -13.78 3.38 4.03
N MET A 12 -14.93 3.51 4.66
CA MET A 12 -15.53 4.76 5.13
C MET A 12 -15.48 4.80 6.66
N PRO A 13 -15.84 5.90 7.33
CA PRO A 13 -15.70 6.01 8.79
C PRO A 13 -16.39 4.90 9.59
N ASP A 14 -17.57 4.45 9.17
CA ASP A 14 -18.43 3.49 9.85
C ASP A 14 -18.88 2.31 8.99
N SER A 15 -18.36 2.22 7.77
CA SER A 15 -18.76 1.19 6.83
C SER A 15 -17.62 0.82 5.86
N LEU A 16 -17.73 -0.37 5.29
CA LEU A 16 -16.86 -0.88 4.24
C LEU A 16 -17.72 -1.21 3.02
N TRP A 17 -17.49 -0.51 1.93
CA TRP A 17 -18.07 -0.86 0.65
C TRP A 17 -17.22 -1.93 -0.05
N LEU A 18 -17.87 -2.92 -0.63
CA LEU A 18 -17.26 -4.05 -1.35
C LEU A 18 -17.94 -4.24 -2.69
N GLY A 19 -17.18 -4.32 -3.75
CA GLY A 19 -17.68 -4.52 -5.11
C GLY A 19 -16.54 -4.54 -6.12
N THR A 20 -16.85 -4.31 -7.37
CA THR A 20 -15.87 -4.08 -8.45
C THR A 20 -15.77 -2.60 -8.77
N VAL A 21 -14.71 -2.20 -9.49
CA VAL A 21 -14.57 -0.80 -9.94
C VAL A 21 -15.76 -0.37 -10.78
N ASP A 22 -16.30 -1.25 -11.61
CA ASP A 22 -17.48 -0.99 -12.47
C ASP A 22 -18.78 -0.78 -11.65
N GLU A 23 -18.85 -1.33 -10.43
CA GLU A 23 -20.01 -1.24 -9.56
C GLU A 23 -20.00 -0.01 -8.62
N LEU A 24 -18.96 0.81 -8.67
CA LEU A 24 -18.81 1.98 -7.79
C LEU A 24 -19.98 2.97 -7.85
N ALA A 25 -20.65 3.06 -9.01
CA ALA A 25 -21.77 3.99 -9.20
C ALA A 25 -23.13 3.43 -8.75
N ASP A 26 -23.36 2.12 -8.85
CA ASP A 26 -24.73 1.57 -8.88
C ASP A 26 -24.96 0.38 -7.96
N ALA A 27 -23.95 -0.40 -7.66
CA ALA A 27 -24.08 -1.67 -6.94
C ALA A 27 -22.90 -1.85 -5.99
N GLY A 28 -22.91 -2.91 -5.23
CA GLY A 28 -21.90 -3.22 -4.25
C GLY A 28 -22.53 -3.53 -2.92
N SER A 29 -21.80 -4.18 -2.07
CA SER A 29 -22.26 -4.54 -0.73
C SER A 29 -21.64 -3.58 0.29
N VAL A 30 -22.44 -3.14 1.24
CA VAL A 30 -21.96 -2.32 2.36
C VAL A 30 -22.09 -3.14 3.63
N ILE A 31 -21.04 -3.21 4.39
CA ILE A 31 -21.04 -3.81 5.73
C ILE A 31 -20.68 -2.75 6.77
N ASP A 32 -21.35 -2.75 7.90
CA ASP A 32 -21.03 -1.88 9.02
C ASP A 32 -19.71 -2.30 9.65
N ILE A 33 -18.86 -1.34 9.96
CA ILE A 33 -17.61 -1.54 10.67
C ILE A 33 -17.53 -0.61 11.87
N ALA A 34 -16.72 -0.98 12.85
CA ALA A 34 -16.48 -0.13 14.00
C ALA A 34 -15.55 1.06 13.64
N ALA A 35 -15.73 2.19 14.29
CA ALA A 35 -14.96 3.41 14.02
C ALA A 35 -13.46 3.23 14.36
N GLU A 36 -13.12 2.32 15.26
CA GLU A 36 -11.75 1.94 15.61
C GLU A 36 -11.04 1.07 14.58
N CYS A 37 -11.71 0.64 13.51
CA CYS A 37 -11.06 -0.07 12.42
C CYS A 37 -9.97 0.81 11.79
N GLY A 38 -8.78 0.24 11.62
CA GLY A 38 -7.58 0.89 11.12
C GLY A 38 -7.32 0.63 9.64
N GLU A 39 -6.12 0.12 9.35
CA GLU A 39 -5.66 -0.15 7.99
C GLU A 39 -6.50 -1.23 7.30
N LEU A 40 -6.74 -1.01 6.01
CA LEU A 40 -7.33 -1.97 5.09
C LEU A 40 -6.27 -2.36 4.06
N THR A 41 -5.89 -3.63 4.03
CA THR A 41 -4.94 -4.19 3.09
C THR A 41 -5.59 -5.21 2.16
N ALA A 42 -4.95 -5.51 1.04
CA ALA A 42 -5.32 -6.58 0.13
C ALA A 42 -4.19 -7.60 0.00
N THR A 43 -4.56 -8.83 -0.25
CA THR A 43 -3.71 -9.90 -0.76
C THR A 43 -4.32 -10.39 -2.08
N GLU A 44 -3.75 -11.39 -2.74
CA GLU A 44 -4.29 -11.88 -4.02
C GLU A 44 -5.78 -12.28 -3.98
N GLN A 45 -6.30 -12.70 -2.83
CA GLN A 45 -7.65 -13.25 -2.72
C GLN A 45 -8.49 -12.70 -1.57
N HIS A 46 -7.95 -11.81 -0.74
CA HIS A 46 -8.64 -11.33 0.45
C HIS A 46 -8.35 -9.86 0.73
N PHE A 47 -9.34 -9.20 1.30
CA PHE A 47 -9.17 -7.95 2.03
C PHE A 47 -9.03 -8.24 3.52
N ILE A 48 -8.14 -7.53 4.18
CA ILE A 48 -7.90 -7.63 5.62
C ILE A 48 -8.12 -6.24 6.23
N LEU A 49 -9.08 -6.12 7.12
CA LEU A 49 -9.35 -4.89 7.85
C LEU A 49 -9.03 -5.11 9.34
N ALA A 50 -8.11 -4.32 9.87
CA ALA A 50 -7.76 -4.31 11.28
C ALA A 50 -8.81 -3.53 12.10
N CYS A 51 -9.38 -4.13 13.15
CA CYS A 51 -10.48 -3.54 13.91
C CYS A 51 -10.30 -3.70 15.42
N GLY A 52 -9.29 -3.05 15.99
CA GLY A 52 -9.10 -2.99 17.43
C GLY A 52 -8.77 -4.36 18.04
N ASP A 53 -9.76 -5.09 18.50
CA ASP A 53 -9.60 -6.42 19.08
C ASP A 53 -9.70 -7.57 18.07
N SER A 54 -10.01 -7.27 16.82
CA SER A 54 -10.31 -8.26 15.79
C SER A 54 -9.84 -7.86 14.41
N LEU A 55 -9.89 -8.83 13.50
CA LEU A 55 -9.70 -8.67 12.07
C LEU A 55 -10.99 -9.04 11.34
N GLN A 56 -11.28 -8.31 10.27
CA GLN A 56 -12.26 -8.72 9.27
C GLN A 56 -11.50 -9.26 8.06
N VAL A 57 -11.63 -10.54 7.79
CA VAL A 57 -11.04 -11.20 6.61
C VAL A 57 -12.15 -11.40 5.59
N ILE A 58 -12.04 -10.77 4.44
CA ILE A 58 -13.08 -10.75 3.43
C ILE A 58 -12.52 -11.37 2.15
N PRO A 59 -13.01 -12.54 1.71
CA PRO A 59 -12.63 -13.08 0.41
C PRO A 59 -13.03 -12.12 -0.72
N ALA A 60 -12.18 -11.98 -1.72
CA ALA A 60 -12.46 -11.16 -2.91
C ALA A 60 -13.79 -11.61 -3.55
N GLY A 61 -14.66 -10.66 -3.88
CA GLY A 61 -16.00 -10.93 -4.44
C GLY A 61 -17.04 -11.40 -3.42
N ALA A 62 -16.69 -11.54 -2.13
CA ALA A 62 -17.65 -11.87 -1.08
C ALA A 62 -18.26 -10.61 -0.43
N ALA A 63 -19.53 -10.71 -0.05
CA ALA A 63 -20.26 -9.67 0.68
C ALA A 63 -20.21 -9.86 2.22
N LYS A 64 -19.39 -10.79 2.70
CA LYS A 64 -19.29 -11.12 4.13
C LYS A 64 -17.85 -11.23 4.55
N ALA A 65 -17.58 -10.67 5.74
CA ALA A 65 -16.33 -10.84 6.44
C ALA A 65 -16.37 -12.05 7.38
N GLU A 66 -15.25 -12.72 7.50
CA GLU A 66 -14.96 -13.61 8.62
C GLU A 66 -14.26 -12.79 9.71
N ARG A 67 -14.79 -12.83 10.93
CA ARG A 67 -14.18 -12.16 12.07
C ARG A 67 -13.22 -13.09 12.77
N ILE A 68 -11.98 -12.67 12.91
CA ILE A 68 -10.94 -13.37 13.68
C ILE A 68 -10.57 -12.47 14.86
N THR A 69 -10.51 -13.05 16.06
CA THR A 69 -10.17 -12.33 17.30
C THR A 69 -8.87 -12.90 17.88
N PRO A 70 -7.71 -12.34 17.51
CA PRO A 70 -6.42 -12.77 18.02
C PRO A 70 -6.28 -12.46 19.52
N LYS A 71 -5.57 -13.32 20.24
CA LYS A 71 -5.27 -13.12 21.67
C LYS A 71 -3.98 -12.30 21.83
N VAL A 72 -4.05 -11.01 21.48
CA VAL A 72 -2.96 -10.05 21.65
C VAL A 72 -3.33 -8.99 22.69
N ASP A 73 -2.34 -8.33 23.28
CA ASP A 73 -2.52 -7.38 24.39
C ASP A 73 -2.47 -5.92 23.91
N PHE A 74 -2.60 -5.71 22.61
CA PHE A 74 -2.60 -4.40 21.99
C PHE A 74 -3.75 -4.25 20.97
N PRO A 75 -4.25 -3.03 20.73
CA PRO A 75 -5.24 -2.81 19.69
C PRO A 75 -4.62 -3.05 18.31
N ILE A 76 -5.27 -3.85 17.49
CA ILE A 76 -4.82 -4.16 16.14
C ILE A 76 -5.27 -3.02 15.22
N THR A 77 -4.30 -2.28 14.67
CA THR A 77 -4.55 -1.16 13.75
C THR A 77 -3.99 -1.38 12.36
N ALA A 78 -3.07 -2.34 12.20
CA ALA A 78 -2.50 -2.76 10.92
C ALA A 78 -2.42 -4.28 10.86
N ALA A 79 -2.72 -4.85 9.70
CA ALA A 79 -2.65 -6.29 9.49
C ALA A 79 -2.46 -6.64 8.01
N THR A 80 -1.83 -7.79 7.77
CA THR A 80 -1.74 -8.40 6.45
C THR A 80 -1.83 -9.92 6.55
N ARG A 81 -1.91 -10.62 5.43
CA ARG A 81 -2.02 -12.07 5.36
C ARG A 81 -0.89 -12.66 4.55
N MET A 82 -0.32 -13.74 5.06
CA MET A 82 0.71 -14.53 4.39
C MET A 82 0.09 -15.56 3.44
N ASN A 83 0.89 -16.09 2.52
CA ASN A 83 0.43 -17.06 1.51
C ASN A 83 -0.04 -18.38 2.12
N ASN A 84 0.53 -18.77 3.26
CA ASN A 84 0.08 -19.96 4.00
C ASN A 84 -1.26 -19.75 4.74
N GLY A 85 -1.80 -18.53 4.72
CA GLY A 85 -3.04 -18.14 5.37
C GLY A 85 -2.87 -17.53 6.76
N ASP A 86 -1.69 -17.55 7.34
CA ASP A 86 -1.41 -16.89 8.62
C ASP A 86 -1.57 -15.37 8.48
N LEU A 87 -1.93 -14.74 9.57
CA LEU A 87 -2.13 -13.30 9.66
C LEU A 87 -0.97 -12.67 10.43
N VAL A 88 -0.58 -11.49 10.04
CA VAL A 88 0.37 -10.66 10.78
C VAL A 88 -0.35 -9.44 11.29
N VAL A 89 -0.29 -9.21 12.59
CA VAL A 89 -0.99 -8.09 13.24
C VAL A 89 -0.01 -7.18 13.96
N ALA A 90 -0.26 -5.89 13.89
CA ALA A 90 0.55 -4.84 14.47
C ALA A 90 -0.31 -3.67 14.95
N SER A 91 0.30 -2.71 15.61
CA SER A 91 -0.40 -1.60 16.27
C SER A 91 0.34 -0.27 16.11
N GLU A 92 -0.41 0.80 16.00
CA GLU A 92 0.08 2.17 16.17
C GLU A 92 0.37 2.54 17.65
N LYS A 93 -0.03 1.68 18.59
CA LYS A 93 0.16 1.89 20.05
C LYS A 93 1.23 1.00 20.65
N SER A 94 1.76 0.03 19.89
CA SER A 94 2.76 -0.92 20.37
C SER A 94 3.74 -1.27 19.26
N ALA A 95 5.01 -1.45 19.61
CA ALA A 95 6.01 -2.01 18.70
C ALA A 95 5.95 -3.54 18.59
N GLU A 96 5.05 -4.20 19.32
CA GLU A 96 4.87 -5.65 19.22
C GLU A 96 4.17 -6.02 17.91
N VAL A 97 4.65 -7.08 17.29
CA VAL A 97 4.08 -7.72 16.10
C VAL A 97 3.78 -9.17 16.45
N ALA A 98 2.63 -9.66 16.08
CA ALA A 98 2.25 -11.07 16.29
C ALA A 98 1.91 -11.77 14.97
N MET A 99 2.37 -13.00 14.84
CA MET A 99 1.92 -13.97 13.85
C MET A 99 0.73 -14.73 14.43
N VAL A 100 -0.33 -14.84 13.66
CA VAL A 100 -1.62 -15.38 14.12
C VAL A 100 -2.15 -16.40 13.11
N ALA A 101 -2.49 -17.58 13.56
CA ALA A 101 -3.17 -18.57 12.73
C ALA A 101 -4.57 -18.09 12.30
N PRO A 102 -5.15 -18.61 11.22
CA PRO A 102 -6.52 -18.29 10.81
C PRO A 102 -7.57 -18.54 11.90
N THR A 103 -7.25 -19.38 12.87
CA THR A 103 -8.10 -19.66 14.04
C THR A 103 -8.09 -18.56 15.11
N GLY A 104 -7.20 -17.56 14.99
CA GLY A 104 -6.97 -16.52 15.99
C GLY A 104 -5.94 -16.89 17.06
N GLU A 105 -5.32 -18.07 16.98
CA GLU A 105 -4.25 -18.46 17.88
C GLU A 105 -2.94 -17.75 17.53
N VAL A 106 -2.26 -17.21 18.54
CA VAL A 106 -0.96 -16.57 18.35
C VAL A 106 0.13 -17.63 18.17
N ILE A 107 0.79 -17.60 17.02
CA ILE A 107 1.88 -18.52 16.66
C ILE A 107 3.20 -18.04 17.26
N SER A 108 3.50 -16.74 17.08
CA SER A 108 4.73 -16.12 17.59
C SER A 108 4.55 -14.63 17.82
N ARG A 109 5.47 -14.03 18.55
CA ARG A 109 5.52 -12.58 18.84
C ARG A 109 6.95 -12.09 18.77
N PHE A 110 7.14 -10.89 18.28
CA PHE A 110 8.43 -10.21 18.30
C PHE A 110 8.24 -8.68 18.34
N THR A 111 9.34 -7.97 18.54
CA THR A 111 9.30 -6.50 18.63
C THR A 111 9.93 -5.87 17.41
N ALA A 112 9.19 -4.97 16.75
CA ALA A 112 9.69 -4.07 15.71
C ALA A 112 10.48 -2.90 16.34
N ALA A 113 11.14 -2.08 15.51
CA ALA A 113 11.89 -0.92 15.98
C ALA A 113 10.98 0.21 16.53
N ALA A 114 9.74 0.26 16.08
CA ALA A 114 8.71 1.24 16.49
C ALA A 114 7.31 0.66 16.26
N PRO A 115 6.23 1.33 16.68
CA PRO A 115 4.86 1.00 16.30
C PRO A 115 4.66 0.97 14.79
N THR A 116 3.47 0.59 14.35
CA THR A 116 3.18 0.34 12.93
C THR A 116 1.92 1.07 12.51
N ASP A 117 2.03 1.97 11.54
CA ASP A 117 0.90 2.63 10.87
C ASP A 117 0.41 1.82 9.68
N GLN A 118 1.34 1.26 8.90
CA GLN A 118 1.04 0.49 7.69
C GLN A 118 1.92 -0.76 7.65
N LEU A 119 1.30 -1.90 7.30
CA LEU A 119 1.96 -3.19 7.21
C LEU A 119 1.61 -3.85 5.88
N VAL A 120 2.61 -4.16 5.07
CA VAL A 120 2.42 -4.78 3.77
C VAL A 120 3.17 -6.11 3.66
N HIS A 121 2.55 -7.03 2.93
CA HIS A 121 3.15 -8.27 2.47
C HIS A 121 3.81 -8.04 1.11
N VAL A 122 5.04 -8.46 0.96
CA VAL A 122 5.87 -8.24 -0.22
C VAL A 122 6.35 -9.61 -0.73
N GLU A 123 6.22 -9.85 -2.02
CA GLU A 123 6.64 -11.10 -2.64
C GLU A 123 7.82 -10.94 -3.57
N SER A 124 8.66 -11.97 -3.61
CA SER A 124 9.73 -12.12 -4.59
C SER A 124 9.94 -13.59 -4.90
N LYS A 125 10.08 -13.93 -6.17
CA LYS A 125 10.37 -15.31 -6.60
C LYS A 125 11.67 -15.83 -6.04
N SER A 126 12.66 -14.95 -5.86
CA SER A 126 14.00 -15.32 -5.40
C SER A 126 14.12 -15.39 -3.87
N HIS A 127 13.35 -14.62 -3.11
CA HIS A 127 13.47 -14.48 -1.65
C HIS A 127 12.18 -14.84 -0.89
N GLY A 128 11.10 -15.16 -1.62
CA GLY A 128 9.80 -15.49 -1.04
C GLY A 128 9.16 -14.28 -0.34
N GLU A 129 8.34 -14.57 0.65
CA GLU A 129 7.52 -13.57 1.35
C GLU A 129 8.36 -12.73 2.31
N GLN A 130 8.15 -11.44 2.27
CA GLN A 130 8.72 -10.44 3.17
C GLN A 130 7.60 -9.61 3.79
N LEU A 131 7.88 -8.96 4.90
CA LEU A 131 6.97 -8.04 5.56
C LEU A 131 7.66 -6.69 5.72
N VAL A 132 6.95 -5.62 5.38
CA VAL A 132 7.45 -4.25 5.52
C VAL A 132 6.42 -3.44 6.29
N ARG A 133 6.88 -2.65 7.25
CA ARG A 133 6.07 -1.72 8.00
C ARG A 133 6.58 -0.30 7.90
N THR A 134 5.71 0.69 8.16
CA THR A 134 6.09 2.09 8.35
C THR A 134 5.66 2.60 9.72
N TRP A 135 6.36 3.65 10.18
CA TRP A 135 5.95 4.47 11.32
C TRP A 135 6.11 5.95 10.95
N ARG A 136 4.99 6.67 10.85
CA ARG A 136 4.95 8.06 10.34
C ARG A 136 5.55 9.06 11.32
N GLU A 137 5.42 8.81 12.63
CA GLU A 137 5.90 9.74 13.66
C GLU A 137 7.41 9.95 13.59
N ASP A 138 8.20 8.89 13.38
CA ASP A 138 9.65 8.94 13.22
C ASP A 138 10.12 8.80 11.77
N THR A 139 9.16 8.70 10.83
CA THR A 139 9.38 8.58 9.38
C THR A 139 10.31 7.41 9.02
N THR A 140 10.02 6.23 9.58
CA THR A 140 10.80 5.01 9.31
C THR A 140 10.04 3.99 8.48
N ILE A 141 10.82 3.22 7.69
CA ILE A 141 10.41 2.02 7.01
C ILE A 141 11.31 0.86 7.45
N GLN A 142 10.73 -0.31 7.71
CA GLN A 142 11.44 -1.46 8.24
C GLN A 142 10.94 -2.74 7.63
N ASN A 143 11.84 -3.65 7.19
CA ASN A 143 11.45 -5.03 6.98
C ASN A 143 11.41 -5.77 8.32
N LEU A 144 10.48 -6.72 8.46
CA LEU A 144 10.33 -7.58 9.63
C LEU A 144 10.90 -8.96 9.29
N ASP A 145 11.91 -9.39 10.04
CA ASP A 145 12.51 -10.72 9.92
C ASP A 145 11.66 -11.74 10.71
N TRP A 146 10.44 -11.96 10.20
CA TRP A 146 9.43 -12.78 10.84
C TRP A 146 9.85 -14.25 11.00
N ARG A 147 10.71 -14.76 10.11
CA ARG A 147 11.25 -16.13 10.21
C ARG A 147 12.16 -16.33 11.41
N ASN A 148 12.83 -15.28 11.83
CA ASN A 148 13.71 -15.27 13.01
C ASN A 148 13.06 -14.52 14.20
N GLU A 149 11.77 -14.20 14.11
CA GLU A 149 10.98 -13.56 15.17
C GLU A 149 11.62 -12.27 15.72
N ARG A 150 12.03 -11.37 14.82
CA ARG A 150 12.68 -10.09 15.18
C ARG A 150 12.40 -8.97 14.18
N GLY A 151 12.63 -7.75 14.63
CA GLY A 151 12.72 -6.61 13.72
C GLY A 151 13.95 -6.75 12.82
N GLY A 152 13.80 -6.46 11.54
CA GLY A 152 14.88 -6.43 10.56
C GLY A 152 15.49 -5.04 10.41
N GLY A 153 16.10 -4.78 9.25
CA GLY A 153 16.72 -3.49 8.93
C GLY A 153 15.70 -2.35 8.92
N THR A 154 16.07 -1.22 9.51
CA THR A 154 15.25 -0.01 9.56
C THR A 154 15.97 1.11 8.82
N LEU A 155 15.23 1.82 7.97
CA LEU A 155 15.71 3.00 7.25
C LEU A 155 14.81 4.20 7.56
N ARG A 156 15.37 5.40 7.43
CA ARG A 156 14.58 6.62 7.40
C ARG A 156 13.94 6.76 6.03
N ALA A 157 12.63 6.99 6.00
CA ALA A 157 11.85 7.17 4.76
C ALA A 157 11.61 8.66 4.47
N GLY A 158 12.69 9.42 4.31
CA GLY A 158 12.63 10.85 4.03
C GLY A 158 12.33 11.72 5.25
N LEU A 159 11.59 12.81 5.04
CA LEU A 159 11.22 13.80 6.04
C LEU A 159 9.82 13.58 6.62
N GLY A 160 8.98 12.81 5.95
CA GLY A 160 7.62 12.50 6.39
C GLY A 160 6.97 11.48 5.50
N VAL A 161 7.15 10.19 5.85
CA VAL A 161 6.55 9.08 5.06
C VAL A 161 5.03 9.22 5.01
N GLY A 162 4.48 9.11 3.81
CA GLY A 162 3.04 9.02 3.55
C GLY A 162 2.58 7.56 3.52
N GLU A 163 2.16 7.09 2.36
CA GLU A 163 1.76 5.71 2.13
C GLU A 163 2.91 4.90 1.50
N ILE A 164 2.84 3.57 1.67
CA ILE A 164 3.67 2.62 0.93
C ILE A 164 2.79 1.73 0.05
N ALA A 165 3.34 1.29 -1.06
CA ALA A 165 2.75 0.28 -1.93
C ALA A 165 3.79 -0.77 -2.29
N VAL A 166 3.31 -1.96 -2.66
CA VAL A 166 4.15 -3.06 -3.11
C VAL A 166 4.01 -3.23 -4.62
N GLY A 167 5.07 -3.69 -5.24
CA GLY A 167 5.11 -4.09 -6.63
C GLY A 167 5.78 -5.44 -6.79
N ASP A 168 6.14 -5.75 -8.01
CA ASP A 168 6.72 -7.04 -8.37
C ASP A 168 8.14 -7.23 -7.79
N GLU A 169 8.53 -8.49 -7.57
CA GLU A 169 9.90 -8.90 -7.24
C GLU A 169 10.53 -8.16 -6.05
N GLY A 170 9.75 -7.93 -5.01
CA GLY A 170 10.23 -7.28 -3.80
C GLY A 170 10.23 -5.76 -3.84
N LEU A 171 9.64 -5.14 -4.88
CA LEU A 171 9.52 -3.69 -4.99
C LEU A 171 8.64 -3.14 -3.87
N VAL A 172 9.12 -2.08 -3.24
CA VAL A 172 8.37 -1.26 -2.28
C VAL A 172 8.54 0.20 -2.63
N LEU A 173 7.43 0.87 -2.81
CA LEU A 173 7.35 2.31 -3.08
C LEU A 173 6.93 3.03 -1.80
N ALA A 174 7.50 4.20 -1.54
CA ALA A 174 7.08 5.05 -0.43
C ALA A 174 7.04 6.52 -0.86
N THR A 175 6.00 7.23 -0.48
CA THR A 175 5.97 8.69 -0.64
C THR A 175 6.60 9.36 0.57
N ASP A 176 7.36 10.44 0.32
CA ASP A 176 7.82 11.37 1.33
C ASP A 176 7.03 12.68 1.18
N ALA A 177 5.93 12.79 1.92
CA ALA A 177 4.97 13.89 1.80
C ALA A 177 5.57 15.26 2.18
N ARG A 178 6.62 15.29 3.01
CA ARG A 178 7.33 16.51 3.42
C ARG A 178 8.57 16.78 2.60
N GLY A 179 9.26 15.72 2.16
CA GLY A 179 10.43 15.81 1.29
C GLY A 179 10.09 15.94 -0.19
N GLU A 180 8.80 15.86 -0.52
CA GLU A 180 8.28 16.04 -1.88
C GLU A 180 8.95 15.10 -2.89
N GLN A 181 8.97 13.80 -2.57
CA GLN A 181 9.59 12.79 -3.41
C GLN A 181 8.91 11.43 -3.31
N LEU A 182 9.11 10.62 -4.35
CA LEU A 182 8.88 9.19 -4.34
C LEU A 182 10.21 8.48 -4.06
N ALA A 183 10.20 7.52 -3.15
CA ALA A 183 11.33 6.66 -2.85
C ALA A 183 11.06 5.24 -3.31
N VAL A 184 12.05 4.62 -3.95
CA VAL A 184 12.01 3.27 -4.50
C VAL A 184 12.91 2.37 -3.69
N TYR A 185 12.32 1.33 -3.08
CA TYR A 185 13.02 0.33 -2.27
C TYR A 185 12.86 -1.06 -2.86
N THR A 186 13.70 -1.97 -2.41
CA THR A 186 13.43 -3.41 -2.46
C THR A 186 13.47 -4.00 -1.05
N ALA A 187 12.57 -4.94 -0.78
CA ALA A 187 12.53 -5.77 0.41
C ALA A 187 12.74 -7.23 0.01
N LEU A 188 13.99 -7.64 -0.01
CA LEU A 188 14.40 -9.02 -0.30
C LEU A 188 14.84 -9.72 0.99
N ASP A 189 16.11 -9.61 1.38
CA ASP A 189 16.59 -10.04 2.71
C ASP A 189 16.50 -8.92 3.73
N VAL A 190 16.84 -7.71 3.26
CA VAL A 190 16.76 -6.45 4.00
C VAL A 190 16.17 -5.37 3.11
N ILE A 191 15.54 -4.39 3.72
CA ILE A 191 15.06 -3.25 2.96
C ILE A 191 16.22 -2.37 2.50
N ARG A 192 16.23 -1.99 1.22
CA ARG A 192 17.26 -1.15 0.59
C ARG A 192 16.62 -0.03 -0.20
N LEU A 193 17.04 1.19 0.06
CA LEU A 193 16.72 2.34 -0.79
C LEU A 193 17.59 2.30 -2.04
N HIS A 194 16.98 2.35 -3.21
CA HIS A 194 17.68 2.41 -4.49
C HIS A 194 17.72 3.83 -5.04
N GLN A 195 16.56 4.50 -5.03
CA GLN A 195 16.42 5.76 -5.70
C GLN A 195 15.34 6.62 -5.06
N THR A 196 15.43 7.93 -5.28
CA THR A 196 14.36 8.87 -5.03
C THR A 196 14.19 9.77 -6.25
N VAL A 197 12.97 10.23 -6.50
CA VAL A 197 12.65 11.20 -7.54
C VAL A 197 11.75 12.29 -6.97
N PRO A 198 11.99 13.58 -7.32
CA PRO A 198 11.08 14.65 -6.92
C PRO A 198 9.66 14.38 -7.41
N ALA A 199 8.69 14.64 -6.58
CA ALA A 199 7.26 14.53 -6.87
C ALA A 199 6.56 15.86 -6.55
N PRO A 200 5.40 16.16 -7.16
CA PRO A 200 4.62 17.35 -6.84
C PRO A 200 4.31 17.44 -5.34
N ALA A 201 4.13 18.65 -4.83
CA ALA A 201 4.06 18.92 -3.40
C ALA A 201 2.97 18.13 -2.67
N GLY A 202 3.35 17.53 -1.55
CA GLY A 202 2.51 16.69 -0.72
C GLY A 202 2.14 15.34 -1.34
N PRO A 203 3.08 14.57 -1.90
CA PRO A 203 2.82 13.22 -2.38
C PRO A 203 2.43 12.34 -1.19
N TRP A 204 1.20 11.85 -1.17
CA TRP A 204 0.67 11.08 -0.06
C TRP A 204 0.44 9.63 -0.42
N ALA A 205 -0.46 9.37 -1.38
CA ALA A 205 -0.76 8.01 -1.80
C ALA A 205 0.16 7.56 -2.93
N VAL A 206 0.40 6.26 -2.99
CA VAL A 206 1.22 5.61 -4.00
C VAL A 206 0.61 4.26 -4.38
N ALA A 207 0.72 3.89 -5.66
CA ALA A 207 0.34 2.57 -6.16
C ALA A 207 1.31 2.11 -7.27
N TRP A 208 1.45 0.81 -7.40
CA TRP A 208 2.17 0.17 -8.50
C TRP A 208 1.19 -0.24 -9.61
N ASP A 209 1.53 0.03 -10.84
CA ASP A 209 0.85 -0.40 -12.05
C ASP A 209 1.76 -1.37 -12.80
N SER A 210 1.52 -2.65 -12.61
CA SER A 210 2.35 -3.71 -13.22
C SER A 210 2.12 -3.84 -14.72
N GLU A 211 0.94 -3.44 -15.23
CA GLU A 211 0.65 -3.47 -16.66
C GLU A 211 1.46 -2.43 -17.44
N ARG A 212 1.61 -1.23 -16.85
CA ARG A 212 2.34 -0.12 -17.48
C ARG A 212 3.77 0.06 -17.00
N ASP A 213 4.19 -0.73 -16.01
CA ASP A 213 5.52 -0.63 -15.34
C ASP A 213 5.77 0.80 -14.81
N VAL A 214 4.80 1.35 -14.08
CA VAL A 214 4.87 2.69 -13.49
C VAL A 214 4.44 2.74 -12.03
N ALA A 215 5.07 3.61 -11.28
CA ALA A 215 4.62 4.04 -9.96
C ALA A 215 3.73 5.28 -10.10
N TRP A 216 2.52 5.21 -9.57
CA TRP A 216 1.61 6.35 -9.48
C TRP A 216 1.72 7.01 -8.10
N THR A 217 1.79 8.34 -8.05
CA THR A 217 1.70 9.11 -6.80
C THR A 217 0.59 10.13 -6.86
N ALA A 218 -0.20 10.25 -5.80
CA ALA A 218 -1.19 11.31 -5.67
C ALA A 218 -0.70 12.38 -4.68
N SER A 219 -0.60 13.61 -5.18
CA SER A 219 -0.11 14.79 -4.45
C SER A 219 -1.27 15.63 -3.96
N THR A 220 -1.50 15.67 -2.65
CA THR A 220 -2.67 16.30 -2.04
C THR A 220 -2.65 17.83 -2.05
N LYS A 221 -1.46 18.45 -2.03
CA LYS A 221 -1.34 19.92 -2.08
C LYS A 221 -1.59 20.50 -3.46
N GLU A 222 -1.25 19.76 -4.50
CA GLU A 222 -1.38 20.23 -5.90
C GLU A 222 -2.54 19.54 -6.62
N ASN A 223 -3.15 18.51 -6.02
CA ASN A 223 -4.20 17.69 -6.61
C ASN A 223 -3.76 17.12 -7.97
N LEU A 224 -2.62 16.44 -7.95
CA LEU A 224 -2.01 15.82 -9.12
C LEU A 224 -1.75 14.34 -8.90
N LEU A 225 -2.08 13.55 -9.91
CA LEU A 225 -1.62 12.17 -10.07
C LEU A 225 -0.43 12.17 -11.03
N THR A 226 0.70 11.64 -10.60
CA THR A 226 1.92 11.62 -11.40
C THR A 226 2.41 10.18 -11.56
N ALA A 227 2.71 9.79 -12.80
CA ALA A 227 3.32 8.49 -13.15
C ALA A 227 4.84 8.61 -13.25
N PHE A 228 5.54 7.62 -12.71
CA PHE A 228 7.00 7.50 -12.80
C PHE A 228 7.38 6.12 -13.34
N ARG A 229 8.12 6.07 -14.46
CA ARG A 229 8.84 4.84 -14.87
C ARG A 229 10.08 4.67 -14.01
N ILE A 230 10.24 3.48 -13.44
CA ILE A 230 11.35 3.20 -12.51
C ILE A 230 12.31 2.13 -13.04
N SER A 231 11.94 1.39 -14.07
CA SER A 231 12.69 0.27 -14.63
C SER A 231 14.02 0.64 -15.28
N SER A 232 14.18 1.89 -15.73
CA SER A 232 15.40 2.37 -16.37
C SER A 232 16.58 2.63 -15.42
N GLY A 233 16.39 2.40 -14.11
CA GLY A 233 17.40 2.67 -13.10
C GLY A 233 17.40 4.12 -12.60
N VAL A 234 16.84 5.07 -13.32
CA VAL A 234 16.58 6.45 -12.87
C VAL A 234 15.10 6.73 -13.08
N PRO A 235 14.30 6.96 -12.01
CA PRO A 235 12.88 7.24 -12.17
C PRO A 235 12.64 8.47 -13.03
N GLN A 236 11.75 8.35 -13.99
CA GLN A 236 11.39 9.42 -14.92
C GLN A 236 9.89 9.64 -14.90
N GLN A 237 9.48 10.91 -14.85
CA GLN A 237 8.06 11.25 -14.97
C GLN A 237 7.55 10.83 -16.35
N ALA A 238 6.48 10.04 -16.37
CA ALA A 238 5.87 9.47 -17.57
C ALA A 238 4.48 10.04 -17.88
N GLY A 239 3.88 10.78 -16.96
CA GLY A 239 2.58 11.38 -17.14
C GLY A 239 2.11 12.15 -15.91
N GLN A 240 1.14 13.02 -16.09
CA GLN A 240 0.54 13.77 -14.99
C GLN A 240 -0.91 14.14 -15.33
N LEU A 241 -1.79 13.94 -14.35
CA LEU A 241 -3.23 14.20 -14.46
C LEU A 241 -3.71 14.98 -13.22
N LYS A 242 -4.83 15.70 -13.37
CA LYS A 242 -5.49 16.33 -12.21
C LYS A 242 -6.31 15.31 -11.43
N THR A 243 -6.30 15.46 -10.11
CA THR A 243 -7.12 14.64 -9.22
C THR A 243 -8.25 15.45 -8.57
N ILE A 244 -9.20 14.72 -7.98
CA ILE A 244 -10.10 15.30 -6.97
C ILE A 244 -9.26 15.85 -5.80
N PRO A 245 -9.77 16.87 -5.08
CA PRO A 245 -9.05 17.42 -3.94
C PRO A 245 -8.77 16.39 -2.85
N ASP A 246 -7.57 16.47 -2.27
CA ASP A 246 -7.14 15.66 -1.14
C ASP A 246 -7.29 14.15 -1.36
N ALA A 247 -6.82 13.68 -2.53
CA ALA A 247 -6.79 12.25 -2.87
C ALA A 247 -5.72 11.53 -2.04
N GLN A 248 -6.13 10.97 -0.89
CA GLN A 248 -5.23 10.26 0.04
C GLN A 248 -5.26 8.74 -0.12
N SER A 249 -6.14 8.21 -0.94
CA SER A 249 -6.16 6.79 -1.28
C SER A 249 -6.03 6.61 -2.79
N LEU A 250 -5.19 5.67 -3.18
CA LEU A 250 -4.87 5.37 -4.58
C LEU A 250 -4.67 3.87 -4.74
N VAL A 251 -5.34 3.28 -5.71
CA VAL A 251 -5.11 1.89 -6.12
C VAL A 251 -5.17 1.78 -7.63
N VAL A 252 -4.56 0.72 -8.16
CA VAL A 252 -4.63 0.35 -9.58
C VAL A 252 -5.19 -1.06 -9.67
N ALA A 253 -6.29 -1.23 -10.41
CA ALA A 253 -6.89 -2.53 -10.70
C ALA A 253 -6.08 -3.28 -11.76
N ASP A 254 -6.29 -4.60 -11.88
CA ASP A 254 -5.52 -5.45 -12.81
C ASP A 254 -5.65 -5.05 -14.29
N ASP A 255 -6.71 -4.34 -14.66
CA ASP A 255 -6.90 -3.79 -16.01
C ASP A 255 -6.25 -2.41 -16.19
N GLY A 256 -5.45 -1.96 -15.22
CA GLY A 256 -4.78 -0.67 -15.23
C GLY A 256 -5.70 0.52 -14.91
N THR A 257 -6.94 0.28 -14.50
CA THR A 257 -7.83 1.36 -14.04
C THR A 257 -7.33 1.92 -12.71
N VAL A 258 -7.10 3.22 -12.68
CA VAL A 258 -6.66 3.95 -11.48
C VAL A 258 -7.87 4.47 -10.72
N VAL A 259 -7.93 4.21 -9.44
CA VAL A 259 -9.00 4.70 -8.55
C VAL A 259 -8.40 5.53 -7.43
N LEU A 260 -8.93 6.74 -7.25
CA LEU A 260 -8.55 7.66 -6.18
C LEU A 260 -9.76 7.95 -5.29
N ALA A 261 -9.52 8.12 -4.01
CA ALA A 261 -10.55 8.56 -3.06
C ALA A 261 -10.06 9.74 -2.23
N SER A 262 -10.95 10.74 -2.06
CA SER A 262 -10.69 11.93 -1.26
C SER A 262 -10.87 11.63 0.24
N ALA A 263 -9.94 12.09 1.07
CA ALA A 263 -10.07 12.02 2.52
C ALA A 263 -11.04 13.07 3.09
N THR A 264 -11.37 14.10 2.32
CA THR A 264 -12.21 15.24 2.75
C THR A 264 -13.61 15.26 2.09
N GLY A 265 -14.03 14.11 1.53
CA GLY A 265 -15.41 13.94 1.05
C GLY A 265 -15.69 14.47 -0.36
N HIS A 266 -14.66 14.71 -1.19
CA HIS A 266 -14.84 15.11 -2.59
C HIS A 266 -15.12 13.93 -3.53
N GLY A 267 -15.40 12.74 -2.98
CA GLY A 267 -15.81 11.56 -3.71
C GLY A 267 -14.66 10.67 -4.18
N ILE A 268 -14.94 9.91 -5.22
CA ILE A 268 -14.02 8.94 -5.85
C ILE A 268 -13.83 9.36 -7.31
N GLN A 269 -12.61 9.25 -7.78
CA GLN A 269 -12.27 9.45 -9.19
C GLN A 269 -11.78 8.12 -9.77
N VAL A 270 -12.35 7.74 -10.91
CA VAL A 270 -11.93 6.57 -11.69
C VAL A 270 -11.31 7.08 -12.99
N ILE A 271 -10.13 6.60 -13.32
CA ILE A 271 -9.41 6.94 -14.55
C ILE A 271 -9.12 5.63 -15.27
N THR A 272 -9.90 5.37 -16.30
CA THR A 272 -9.68 4.26 -17.23
C THR A 272 -8.68 4.72 -18.28
N ASP A 273 -7.67 3.91 -18.56
CA ASP A 273 -6.63 4.17 -19.57
C ASP A 273 -5.92 5.55 -19.42
N PRO A 274 -5.22 5.79 -18.30
CA PRO A 274 -4.50 7.04 -18.11
C PRO A 274 -3.37 7.20 -19.14
N GLU A 275 -3.38 8.32 -19.85
CA GLU A 275 -2.37 8.62 -20.88
C GLU A 275 -0.98 8.79 -20.26
N LEU A 276 -0.01 8.05 -20.79
CA LEU A 276 1.41 8.19 -20.47
C LEU A 276 2.15 8.82 -21.64
N SER A 277 3.05 9.75 -21.36
CA SER A 277 3.95 10.30 -22.36
C SER A 277 4.94 9.22 -22.80
N ASN A 278 4.98 8.91 -24.08
CA ASN A 278 6.08 8.13 -24.65
C ASN A 278 7.33 9.03 -24.64
N SER A 279 8.23 8.83 -23.66
CA SER A 279 9.58 9.31 -23.82
C SER A 279 10.25 8.43 -24.87
N GLU A 280 10.14 8.79 -26.15
CA GLU A 280 11.08 8.30 -27.15
C GLU A 280 12.48 8.66 -26.63
N LEU A 281 13.31 7.64 -26.47
CA LEU A 281 14.74 7.81 -26.34
C LEU A 281 15.16 8.69 -27.51
N SER A 282 15.46 9.95 -27.27
CA SER A 282 16.09 10.79 -28.26
C SER A 282 17.41 10.13 -28.61
N GLU A 283 17.46 9.44 -29.73
CA GLU A 283 18.69 9.04 -30.39
C GLU A 283 19.54 10.31 -30.51
N GLN A 284 20.63 10.36 -29.79
CA GLN A 284 21.65 11.35 -30.02
C GLN A 284 22.14 11.13 -31.43
N PRO A 285 22.15 12.14 -32.31
CA PRO A 285 22.76 11.99 -33.60
C PRO A 285 24.25 11.70 -33.39
N GLU A 286 24.71 10.57 -33.93
CA GLU A 286 26.14 10.30 -34.06
C GLU A 286 26.78 11.48 -34.82
N GLU A 287 27.55 12.30 -34.12
CA GLU A 287 28.51 13.19 -34.76
C GLU A 287 29.61 12.35 -35.40
N ASN A 288 29.41 12.06 -36.68
CA ASN A 288 30.50 11.65 -37.56
C ASN A 288 31.37 12.87 -37.84
N GLY A 289 32.59 12.88 -37.31
CA GLY A 289 33.67 13.79 -37.61
C GLY A 289 35.02 13.09 -37.53
#